data_59c1bc9a52b3117ac253393c6f7bc0fb
#
_entry.id   59c1bc9a52b3117ac253393c6f7bc0fb
#
_cell.length_a   1.000
_cell.length_b   1.000
_cell.length_c   1.000
_cell.angle_alpha   90.00
_cell.angle_beta   90.00
_cell.angle_gamma   90.00
#
_symmetry.space_group_name_H-M   'P 1'
#
loop_
_entity.id
_entity.type
_entity.pdbx_description
1 polymer ?
#
loop_
_entity_poly.entity_id
_entity_poly.type
_entity_poly.pdbx_seq_one_letter_code
_entity_poly.pdbx_strand_id
1 'polypeptide(L)'
;MRQTFIAFLTAVVISGLAGAAAKSLQVTDLPAAVQKTVKDTLKGGEIKNISKEVEKGVTQYEVETILIGKHRDFNVDAKGKLVVVEEEVDIASIPAAAKAAIEKKAAGGKLGMVETVNKGDGVTLYEVAYTSKAGKKGAILVKADGTETKD
;
A
#
# COMPACT_ATOMS: atom_id res chain seq x y z
N MET A 1 -7.00 4.23 -27.20
CA MET A 1 -6.56 5.12 -26.09
C MET A 1 -5.83 4.27 -25.07
N ARG A 2 -4.53 4.44 -24.94
CA ARG A 2 -3.74 3.74 -23.94
C ARG A 2 -4.04 4.38 -22.58
N GLN A 3 -4.76 3.67 -21.70
CA GLN A 3 -4.85 4.05 -20.31
C GLN A 3 -3.47 3.82 -19.69
N THR A 4 -2.79 4.90 -19.42
CA THR A 4 -1.56 4.89 -18.63
C THR A 4 -1.98 4.67 -17.18
N PHE A 5 -1.86 3.44 -16.70
CA PHE A 5 -2.04 3.12 -15.30
C PHE A 5 -0.90 3.79 -14.53
N ILE A 6 -1.27 4.61 -13.58
CA ILE A 6 -0.34 5.31 -12.70
C ILE A 6 0.03 4.33 -11.60
N ALA A 7 1.28 3.97 -11.58
CA ALA A 7 1.87 3.15 -10.56
C ALA A 7 1.94 3.91 -9.24
N PHE A 8 1.25 3.44 -8.23
CA PHE A 8 1.50 3.83 -6.85
C PHE A 8 2.42 2.78 -6.24
N LEU A 9 3.70 3.06 -6.27
CA LEU A 9 4.62 2.45 -5.35
C LEU A 9 4.33 3.16 -4.02
N THR A 10 3.58 2.54 -3.14
CA THR A 10 3.56 2.95 -1.75
C THR A 10 5.01 2.81 -1.29
N ALA A 11 5.74 3.91 -1.35
CA ALA A 11 7.05 3.96 -0.76
C ALA A 11 6.83 3.64 0.72
N VAL A 12 7.21 2.45 1.15
CA VAL A 12 7.55 2.25 2.55
C VAL A 12 8.56 3.33 2.85
N VAL A 13 8.08 4.45 3.36
CA VAL A 13 8.92 5.54 3.81
C VAL A 13 9.68 5.01 4.99
N ILE A 14 10.83 4.43 4.68
CA ILE A 14 11.85 4.19 5.69
C ILE A 14 12.29 5.59 6.10
N SER A 15 11.63 6.10 7.12
CA SER A 15 11.92 7.37 7.77
C SER A 15 13.39 7.42 8.17
N GLY A 16 14.18 8.07 7.36
CA GLY A 16 15.61 8.25 7.52
C GLY A 16 16.09 9.54 6.88
N LEU A 17 15.25 10.58 6.89
CA LEU A 17 15.69 11.97 6.71
C LEU A 17 14.75 12.85 7.52
N ALA A 18 15.29 13.65 8.41
CA ALA A 18 14.59 14.65 9.22
C ALA A 18 14.00 15.76 8.30
N GLY A 19 12.89 15.43 7.64
CA GLY A 19 11.97 16.41 7.12
C GLY A 19 10.91 16.63 8.20
N ALA A 20 10.45 17.84 8.41
CA ALA A 20 9.38 18.16 9.34
C ALA A 20 8.22 17.18 9.11
N ALA A 21 7.86 16.41 10.13
CA ALA A 21 6.75 15.47 10.05
C ALA A 21 5.51 16.22 9.58
N ALA A 22 5.01 15.88 8.39
CA ALA A 22 3.77 16.46 7.91
C ALA A 22 2.70 16.20 8.96
N LYS A 23 1.97 17.24 9.36
CA LYS A 23 0.92 17.11 10.37
C LYS A 23 -0.12 16.12 9.84
N SER A 24 -0.38 15.04 10.59
CA SER A 24 -1.46 14.12 10.29
C SER A 24 -2.77 14.87 10.17
N LEU A 25 -3.50 14.62 9.09
CA LEU A 25 -4.83 15.21 8.88
C LEU A 25 -5.86 14.49 9.76
N GLN A 26 -6.92 15.22 10.10
CA GLN A 26 -8.12 14.63 10.70
C GLN A 26 -9.15 14.33 9.59
N VAL A 27 -10.04 13.37 9.82
CA VAL A 27 -11.12 13.07 8.86
C VAL A 27 -11.91 14.32 8.48
N THR A 28 -12.11 15.24 9.41
CA THR A 28 -12.82 16.51 9.22
C THR A 28 -12.09 17.51 8.31
N ASP A 29 -10.79 17.35 8.12
CA ASP A 29 -9.98 18.19 7.23
C ASP A 29 -10.09 17.78 5.75
N LEU A 30 -10.68 16.60 5.49
CA LEU A 30 -10.81 16.03 4.16
C LEU A 30 -12.03 16.60 3.40
N PRO A 31 -12.01 16.60 2.06
CA PRO A 31 -13.22 16.90 1.28
C PRO A 31 -14.37 15.97 1.63
N ALA A 32 -15.61 16.46 1.60
CA ALA A 32 -16.79 15.68 2.03
C ALA A 32 -16.94 14.31 1.34
N ALA A 33 -16.63 14.23 0.05
CA ALA A 33 -16.65 12.97 -0.70
C ALA A 33 -15.60 11.98 -0.18
N VAL A 34 -14.41 12.48 0.18
CA VAL A 34 -13.32 11.65 0.75
C VAL A 34 -13.71 11.18 2.15
N GLN A 35 -14.27 12.07 3.00
CA GLN A 35 -14.76 11.69 4.34
C GLN A 35 -15.77 10.55 4.27
N LYS A 36 -16.69 10.59 3.28
CA LYS A 36 -17.67 9.53 3.10
C LYS A 36 -16.97 8.20 2.79
N THR A 37 -16.06 8.19 1.82
CA THR A 37 -15.33 6.98 1.43
C THR A 37 -14.48 6.43 2.57
N VAL A 38 -13.80 7.30 3.33
CA VAL A 38 -13.05 6.90 4.52
C VAL A 38 -13.95 6.17 5.51
N LYS A 39 -15.11 6.74 5.85
CA LYS A 39 -16.07 6.11 6.78
C LYS A 39 -16.57 4.76 6.28
N ASP A 40 -16.92 4.67 5.00
CA ASP A 40 -17.42 3.43 4.39
C ASP A 40 -16.36 2.34 4.31
N THR A 41 -15.08 2.75 4.12
CA THR A 41 -13.95 1.82 3.93
C THR A 41 -13.32 1.37 5.24
N LEU A 42 -13.44 2.17 6.31
CA LEU A 42 -12.77 1.93 7.61
C LEU A 42 -13.15 0.60 8.28
N LYS A 43 -14.40 0.13 8.08
CA LYS A 43 -14.89 -1.19 8.59
C LYS A 43 -14.65 -1.42 10.10
N GLY A 44 -14.59 -0.36 10.90
CA GLY A 44 -14.30 -0.45 12.34
C GLY A 44 -12.80 -0.48 12.69
N GLY A 45 -11.91 -0.29 11.72
CA GLY A 45 -10.48 -0.11 11.98
C GLY A 45 -10.18 1.18 12.73
N GLU A 46 -9.02 1.25 13.34
CA GLU A 46 -8.51 2.44 14.01
C GLU A 46 -7.59 3.21 13.05
N ILE A 47 -7.91 4.48 12.79
CA ILE A 47 -7.05 5.36 11.98
C ILE A 47 -5.78 5.69 12.78
N LYS A 48 -4.61 5.44 12.20
CA LYS A 48 -3.32 5.79 12.77
C LYS A 48 -2.76 7.08 12.20
N ASN A 49 -2.95 7.28 10.91
CA ASN A 49 -2.48 8.46 10.21
C ASN A 49 -3.37 8.75 9.00
N ILE A 50 -3.43 10.03 8.60
CA ILE A 50 -3.98 10.45 7.31
C ILE A 50 -2.98 11.42 6.72
N SER A 51 -2.51 11.12 5.52
CA SER A 51 -1.63 11.99 4.75
C SER A 51 -2.28 12.44 3.44
N LYS A 52 -1.80 13.57 2.93
CA LYS A 52 -2.16 14.06 1.60
C LYS A 52 -0.94 13.97 0.71
N GLU A 53 -1.09 13.28 -0.39
CA GLU A 53 -0.06 13.12 -1.39
C GLU A 53 -0.48 13.75 -2.72
N VAL A 54 0.52 14.25 -3.45
CA VAL A 54 0.31 14.75 -4.82
C VAL A 54 1.35 14.08 -5.70
N GLU A 55 0.92 13.11 -6.49
CA GLU A 55 1.79 12.43 -7.43
C GLU A 55 1.32 12.72 -8.86
N LYS A 56 2.25 13.18 -9.72
CA LYS A 56 1.97 13.50 -11.14
C LYS A 56 0.76 14.42 -11.33
N GLY A 57 0.52 15.32 -10.36
CA GLY A 57 -0.61 16.26 -10.37
C GLY A 57 -1.94 15.67 -9.89
N VAL A 58 -1.96 14.42 -9.44
CA VAL A 58 -3.14 13.78 -8.84
C VAL A 58 -3.04 13.84 -7.33
N THR A 59 -4.03 14.46 -6.70
CA THR A 59 -4.15 14.48 -5.23
C THR A 59 -4.83 13.22 -4.74
N GLN A 60 -4.22 12.58 -3.74
CA GLN A 60 -4.78 11.44 -3.02
C GLN A 60 -4.63 11.64 -1.52
N TYR A 61 -5.43 10.91 -0.77
CA TYR A 61 -5.37 10.83 0.68
C TYR A 61 -5.11 9.37 1.05
N GLU A 62 -3.97 9.12 1.66
CA GLU A 62 -3.62 7.83 2.24
C GLU A 62 -4.17 7.78 3.66
N VAL A 63 -4.81 6.69 4.02
CA VAL A 63 -5.39 6.44 5.34
C VAL A 63 -4.78 5.16 5.88
N GLU A 64 -3.85 5.31 6.82
CA GLU A 64 -3.22 4.20 7.52
C GLU A 64 -4.12 3.74 8.66
N THR A 65 -4.44 2.46 8.70
CA THR A 65 -5.34 1.92 9.73
C THR A 65 -4.84 0.60 10.31
N ILE A 66 -5.35 0.28 11.50
CA ILE A 66 -5.22 -1.05 12.09
C ILE A 66 -6.62 -1.66 12.21
N LEU A 67 -6.82 -2.79 11.57
CA LEU A 67 -8.05 -3.58 11.66
C LEU A 67 -7.73 -4.98 12.21
N ILE A 68 -8.30 -5.30 13.37
CA ILE A 68 -8.08 -6.60 14.07
C ILE A 68 -6.57 -6.89 14.26
N GLY A 69 -5.80 -5.87 14.62
CA GLY A 69 -4.36 -5.98 14.91
C GLY A 69 -3.44 -6.06 13.69
N LYS A 70 -3.96 -5.93 12.46
CA LYS A 70 -3.20 -5.93 11.21
C LYS A 70 -3.32 -4.58 10.50
N HIS A 71 -2.30 -4.22 9.74
CA HIS A 71 -2.35 -3.05 8.87
C HIS A 71 -3.40 -3.26 7.76
N ARG A 72 -4.18 -2.22 7.53
CA ARG A 72 -5.13 -2.15 6.44
C ARG A 72 -5.23 -0.71 5.98
N ASP A 73 -4.48 -0.38 4.96
CA ASP A 73 -4.31 0.97 4.48
C ASP A 73 -5.06 1.16 3.16
N PHE A 74 -5.46 2.38 2.86
CA PHE A 74 -6.17 2.65 1.61
C PHE A 74 -6.01 4.10 1.16
N ASN A 75 -6.03 4.29 -0.16
CA ASN A 75 -5.94 5.60 -0.78
C ASN A 75 -7.27 5.99 -1.41
N VAL A 76 -7.63 7.26 -1.24
CA VAL A 76 -8.84 7.86 -1.79
C VAL A 76 -8.44 9.08 -2.61
N ASP A 77 -8.90 9.20 -3.85
CA ASP A 77 -8.64 10.40 -4.65
C ASP A 77 -9.46 11.61 -4.13
N ALA A 78 -9.09 12.81 -4.60
CA ALA A 78 -9.77 14.04 -4.17
C ALA A 78 -11.27 14.10 -4.52
N LYS A 79 -11.76 13.22 -5.39
CA LYS A 79 -13.17 13.09 -5.75
C LYS A 79 -13.93 12.08 -4.89
N GLY A 80 -13.22 11.40 -3.98
CA GLY A 80 -13.78 10.39 -3.10
C GLY A 80 -13.80 8.98 -3.71
N LYS A 81 -13.11 8.72 -4.81
CA LYS A 81 -12.98 7.36 -5.36
C LYS A 81 -11.91 6.60 -4.58
N LEU A 82 -12.25 5.40 -4.12
CA LEU A 82 -11.28 4.45 -3.56
C LEU A 82 -10.31 4.03 -4.68
N VAL A 83 -9.02 4.18 -4.45
CA VAL A 83 -7.96 3.93 -5.45
C VAL A 83 -7.32 2.57 -5.23
N VAL A 84 -6.90 2.30 -4.00
CA VAL A 84 -6.25 1.05 -3.60
C VAL A 84 -6.62 0.71 -2.16
N VAL A 85 -6.65 -0.58 -1.85
CA VAL A 85 -6.68 -1.12 -0.49
C VAL A 85 -5.51 -2.09 -0.35
N GLU A 86 -4.73 -1.91 0.70
CA GLU A 86 -3.61 -2.76 1.08
C GLU A 86 -3.93 -3.42 2.41
N GLU A 87 -3.73 -4.73 2.50
CA GLU A 87 -4.06 -5.49 3.71
C GLU A 87 -2.90 -6.40 4.07
N GLU A 88 -2.41 -6.27 5.31
CA GLU A 88 -1.36 -7.14 5.85
C GLU A 88 -1.84 -8.59 5.91
N VAL A 89 -1.04 -9.49 5.36
CA VAL A 89 -1.30 -10.93 5.36
C VAL A 89 -0.04 -11.70 5.77
N ASP A 90 -0.26 -12.94 6.22
CA ASP A 90 0.87 -13.84 6.48
C ASP A 90 1.43 -14.37 5.16
N ILE A 91 2.74 -14.41 5.00
CA ILE A 91 3.40 -14.97 3.81
C ILE A 91 3.04 -16.44 3.57
N ALA A 92 2.62 -17.16 4.60
CA ALA A 92 2.14 -18.53 4.47
C ALA A 92 0.75 -18.63 3.83
N SER A 93 -0.03 -17.52 3.80
CA SER A 93 -1.39 -17.49 3.28
C SER A 93 -1.47 -17.08 1.81
N ILE A 94 -0.38 -16.57 1.22
CA ILE A 94 -0.36 -16.15 -0.19
C ILE A 94 -0.10 -17.34 -1.12
N PRO A 95 -0.44 -17.23 -2.43
CA PRO A 95 -0.17 -18.30 -3.39
C PRO A 95 1.29 -18.74 -3.43
N ALA A 96 1.52 -20.03 -3.53
CA ALA A 96 2.87 -20.61 -3.48
C ALA A 96 3.82 -20.03 -4.54
N ALA A 97 3.33 -19.73 -5.74
CA ALA A 97 4.13 -19.12 -6.80
C ALA A 97 4.54 -17.68 -6.46
N ALA A 98 3.64 -16.87 -5.89
CA ALA A 98 3.93 -15.54 -5.40
C ALA A 98 4.99 -15.57 -4.29
N LYS A 99 4.80 -16.45 -3.29
CA LYS A 99 5.77 -16.66 -2.21
C LYS A 99 7.16 -17.02 -2.75
N ALA A 100 7.24 -17.98 -3.66
CA ALA A 100 8.52 -18.41 -4.25
C ALA A 100 9.24 -17.26 -4.99
N ALA A 101 8.50 -16.43 -5.72
CA ALA A 101 9.07 -15.26 -6.40
C ALA A 101 9.61 -14.22 -5.39
N ILE A 102 8.87 -13.95 -4.31
CA ILE A 102 9.29 -13.05 -3.23
C ILE A 102 10.56 -13.56 -2.55
N GLU A 103 10.59 -14.81 -2.14
CA GLU A 103 11.74 -15.43 -1.46
C GLU A 103 13.00 -15.44 -2.37
N LYS A 104 12.81 -15.72 -3.66
CA LYS A 104 13.89 -15.64 -4.66
C LYS A 104 14.44 -14.23 -4.79
N LYS A 105 13.59 -13.22 -4.83
CA LYS A 105 13.99 -11.80 -4.93
C LYS A 105 14.76 -11.33 -3.71
N ALA A 106 14.31 -11.70 -2.52
CA ALA A 106 14.98 -11.38 -1.27
C ALA A 106 16.36 -12.07 -1.14
N ALA A 107 16.62 -13.14 -1.92
CA ALA A 107 17.88 -13.88 -1.96
C ALA A 107 18.39 -14.27 -0.56
N GLY A 108 17.49 -14.74 0.32
CA GLY A 108 17.78 -15.10 1.70
C GLY A 108 18.07 -13.92 2.62
N GLY A 109 17.70 -12.71 2.22
CA GLY A 109 17.66 -11.53 3.06
C GLY A 109 16.47 -11.54 4.01
N LYS A 110 16.12 -10.37 4.57
CA LYS A 110 14.97 -10.20 5.45
C LYS A 110 13.76 -9.73 4.63
N LEU A 111 12.62 -10.36 4.85
CA LEU A 111 11.32 -9.87 4.39
C LEU A 111 10.72 -8.94 5.45
N GLY A 112 10.07 -7.89 5.01
CA GLY A 112 9.21 -7.04 5.80
C GLY A 112 7.78 -7.54 5.81
N MET A 113 6.85 -6.62 5.99
CA MET A 113 5.42 -6.87 5.93
C MET A 113 5.04 -7.36 4.53
N VAL A 114 4.10 -8.28 4.49
CA VAL A 114 3.50 -8.80 3.25
C VAL A 114 2.09 -8.24 3.18
N GLU A 115 1.74 -7.66 2.04
CA GLU A 115 0.44 -7.04 1.84
C GLU A 115 -0.21 -7.55 0.55
N THR A 116 -1.52 -7.67 0.60
CA THR A 116 -2.32 -7.73 -0.64
C THR A 116 -2.58 -6.31 -1.11
N VAL A 117 -2.50 -6.09 -2.42
CA VAL A 117 -2.78 -4.81 -3.06
C VAL A 117 -3.95 -5.00 -4.01
N ASN A 118 -5.06 -4.28 -3.76
CA ASN A 118 -6.28 -4.36 -4.56
C ASN A 118 -6.67 -2.97 -5.07
N LYS A 119 -6.66 -2.79 -6.39
CA LYS A 119 -6.99 -1.53 -7.08
C LYS A 119 -8.42 -1.47 -7.60
N GLY A 120 -9.26 -2.43 -7.21
CA GLY A 120 -10.67 -2.47 -7.62
C GLY A 120 -10.88 -2.98 -9.06
N ASP A 121 -9.86 -3.54 -9.69
CA ASP A 121 -9.91 -4.14 -11.04
C ASP A 121 -10.14 -5.67 -11.00
N GLY A 122 -10.32 -6.24 -9.80
CA GLY A 122 -10.48 -7.67 -9.58
C GLY A 122 -9.17 -8.45 -9.54
N VAL A 123 -8.03 -7.77 -9.68
CA VAL A 123 -6.70 -8.38 -9.56
C VAL A 123 -6.15 -8.14 -8.17
N THR A 124 -5.72 -9.20 -7.49
CA THR A 124 -4.96 -9.10 -6.23
C THR A 124 -3.48 -9.25 -6.54
N LEU A 125 -2.71 -8.27 -6.13
CA LEU A 125 -1.25 -8.30 -6.15
C LEU A 125 -0.73 -8.54 -4.73
N TYR A 126 0.53 -8.93 -4.61
CA TYR A 126 1.21 -9.17 -3.33
C TYR A 126 2.47 -8.32 -3.30
N GLU A 127 2.56 -7.41 -2.33
CA GLU A 127 3.71 -6.55 -2.13
C GLU A 127 4.48 -6.96 -0.89
N VAL A 128 5.79 -6.89 -0.98
CA VAL A 128 6.70 -7.16 0.15
C VAL A 128 7.91 -6.25 0.07
N ALA A 129 8.13 -5.48 1.12
CA ALA A 129 9.42 -4.83 1.33
C ALA A 129 10.47 -5.87 1.75
N TYR A 130 11.70 -5.73 1.29
CA TYR A 130 12.77 -6.63 1.67
C TYR A 130 14.10 -5.90 1.88
N THR A 131 14.99 -6.53 2.65
CA THR A 131 16.39 -6.13 2.74
C THR A 131 17.25 -7.34 2.33
N SER A 132 18.00 -7.22 1.24
CA SER A 132 18.89 -8.30 0.77
C SER A 132 20.00 -8.58 1.78
N LYS A 133 20.70 -9.72 1.63
CA LYS A 133 21.91 -10.03 2.45
C LYS A 133 22.99 -8.94 2.37
N ALA A 134 23.07 -8.24 1.25
CA ALA A 134 24.01 -7.11 1.06
C ALA A 134 23.52 -5.79 1.68
N GLY A 135 22.42 -5.80 2.42
CA GLY A 135 21.84 -4.60 3.03
C GLY A 135 21.05 -3.69 2.08
N LYS A 136 20.88 -4.09 0.81
CA LYS A 136 20.07 -3.31 -0.14
C LYS A 136 18.60 -3.49 0.19
N LYS A 137 17.90 -2.37 0.37
CA LYS A 137 16.44 -2.33 0.55
C LYS A 137 15.73 -2.25 -0.80
N GLY A 138 14.57 -2.86 -0.89
CA GLY A 138 13.70 -2.83 -2.07
C GLY A 138 12.30 -3.32 -1.74
N ALA A 139 11.41 -3.23 -2.71
CA ALA A 139 10.11 -3.86 -2.67
C ALA A 139 9.94 -4.74 -3.92
N ILE A 140 9.08 -5.73 -3.82
CA ILE A 140 8.66 -6.56 -4.94
C ILE A 140 7.13 -6.62 -4.95
N LEU A 141 6.56 -6.44 -6.12
CA LEU A 141 5.13 -6.60 -6.37
C LEU A 141 4.94 -7.76 -7.35
N VAL A 142 4.14 -8.74 -6.96
CA VAL A 142 3.91 -9.95 -7.76
C VAL A 142 2.42 -10.27 -7.88
N LYS A 143 2.08 -10.94 -8.97
CA LYS A 143 0.76 -11.58 -9.16
C LYS A 143 0.71 -12.92 -8.44
N ALA A 144 -0.49 -13.49 -8.36
CA ALA A 144 -0.72 -14.81 -7.76
C ALA A 144 0.10 -15.94 -8.43
N ASP A 145 0.43 -15.79 -9.71
CA ASP A 145 1.25 -16.73 -10.47
C ASP A 145 2.77 -16.54 -10.29
N GLY A 146 3.18 -15.57 -9.46
CA GLY A 146 4.56 -15.22 -9.19
C GLY A 146 5.20 -14.30 -10.23
N THR A 147 4.44 -13.83 -11.22
CA THR A 147 4.94 -12.85 -12.19
C THR A 147 5.18 -11.51 -11.51
N GLU A 148 6.44 -11.03 -11.52
CA GLU A 148 6.77 -9.69 -11.03
C GLU A 148 6.12 -8.64 -11.94
N THR A 149 5.48 -7.67 -11.33
CA THR A 149 4.89 -6.54 -12.05
C THR A 149 5.49 -5.24 -11.52
N LYS A 150 5.35 -4.19 -12.33
CA LYS A 150 5.66 -2.83 -11.92
C LYS A 150 4.34 -2.06 -11.91
N ASP A 151 4.17 -1.27 -10.91
CA ASP A 151 3.08 -0.30 -10.89
C ASP A 151 3.23 0.76 -11.98
#